data_53ccf89265d0c4a2525e9e1799d82b19
#
_entry.id   53ccf89265d0c4a2525e9e1799d82b19
#
_cell.length_a   1.000
_cell.length_b   1.000
_cell.length_c   1.000
_cell.angle_alpha   90.00
_cell.angle_beta   90.00
_cell.angle_gamma   90.00
#
_symmetry.space_group_name_H-M   'P 1'
#
loop_
_entity.id
_entity.type
_entity.pdbx_description
1 polymer ?
#
loop_
_entity_poly.entity_id
_entity_poly.type
_entity_poly.pdbx_seq_one_letter_code
_entity_poly.pdbx_strand_id
1 'polypeptide(L)'
;MAIITISRELAALGDETAHELAKLLNYRFVDKQVLEDRIKSYGVMGRKFEKYDERKPSFWASLSQDRDDYLHYLKTAIYTEAEEGGCVFIGRGAGVVFRNVPGVISIFLVAPYDIRAERVKSYFHCDDKRARQIIEQSDHDRKGFHHYFFDVEWQDPGNYHLSINTGYLPPAASAEIAKNYLEHTVTADTDDQNMARIKELTLAQQIKHHIIYEKEIPIHFLEASVSNNMATLYGVANSQSLIEAALTAAREVAGSVTVQTEVQIVQEYAIMH
;
A
#
# COMPACT_ATOMS: atom_id res chain seq x y z
N MET A 1 9.57 -8.24 -14.26
CA MET A 1 8.63 -7.20 -14.80
C MET A 1 8.34 -6.20 -13.70
N ALA A 2 8.62 -4.92 -13.98
CA ALA A 2 8.58 -3.85 -12.99
C ALA A 2 7.17 -3.59 -12.41
N ILE A 3 7.13 -2.97 -11.25
CA ILE A 3 5.92 -2.49 -10.58
C ILE A 3 5.94 -0.96 -10.61
N ILE A 4 4.81 -0.36 -10.99
CA ILE A 4 4.66 1.09 -11.01
C ILE A 4 3.53 1.48 -10.05
N THR A 5 3.75 2.52 -9.26
CA THR A 5 2.74 3.07 -8.36
C THR A 5 2.46 4.52 -8.73
N ILE A 6 1.20 4.90 -8.80
CA ILE A 6 0.78 6.25 -9.16
C ILE A 6 -0.04 6.86 -8.02
N SER A 7 0.48 7.95 -7.47
CA SER A 7 -0.25 8.87 -6.61
C SER A 7 -0.67 10.10 -7.43
N ARG A 8 -1.79 10.74 -7.07
CA ARG A 8 -2.29 11.87 -7.87
C ARG A 8 -3.17 12.80 -7.06
N GLU A 9 -3.10 14.06 -7.38
CA GLU A 9 -4.11 15.04 -6.99
C GLU A 9 -5.44 14.77 -7.73
N LEU A 10 -6.56 15.24 -7.17
CA LEU A 10 -7.85 15.13 -7.86
C LEU A 10 -7.80 15.92 -9.18
N ALA A 11 -8.33 15.33 -10.23
CA ALA A 11 -8.36 15.89 -11.59
C ALA A 11 -6.97 16.21 -12.20
N ALA A 12 -5.90 15.56 -11.70
CA ALA A 12 -4.59 15.56 -12.34
C ALA A 12 -4.46 14.42 -13.38
N LEU A 13 -5.56 13.95 -13.98
CA LEU A 13 -5.61 12.91 -15.02
C LEU A 13 -4.88 11.61 -14.61
N GLY A 14 -5.00 11.24 -13.31
CA GLY A 14 -4.27 10.11 -12.76
C GLY A 14 -4.74 8.77 -13.29
N ASP A 15 -6.03 8.55 -13.29
CA ASP A 15 -6.62 7.29 -13.73
C ASP A 15 -6.39 7.09 -15.25
N GLU A 16 -6.55 8.17 -16.03
CA GLU A 16 -6.32 8.17 -17.49
C GLU A 16 -4.84 7.88 -17.80
N THR A 17 -3.90 8.51 -17.09
CA THR A 17 -2.46 8.27 -17.29
C THR A 17 -2.08 6.84 -16.88
N ALA A 18 -2.64 6.34 -15.79
CA ALA A 18 -2.37 4.99 -15.32
C ALA A 18 -2.89 3.93 -16.31
N HIS A 19 -4.07 4.13 -16.90
CA HIS A 19 -4.61 3.24 -17.94
C HIS A 19 -3.76 3.27 -19.23
N GLU A 20 -3.36 4.46 -19.69
CA GLU A 20 -2.49 4.59 -20.86
C GLU A 20 -1.14 3.91 -20.61
N LEU A 21 -0.55 4.09 -19.42
CA LEU A 21 0.72 3.45 -19.07
C LEU A 21 0.60 1.92 -18.98
N ALA A 22 -0.45 1.42 -18.34
CA ALA A 22 -0.70 -0.02 -18.25
C ALA A 22 -0.87 -0.66 -19.66
N LYS A 23 -1.63 -0.01 -20.52
CA LYS A 23 -1.80 -0.43 -21.92
C LYS A 23 -0.48 -0.40 -22.69
N LEU A 24 0.30 0.69 -22.56
CA LEU A 24 1.56 0.89 -23.27
C LEU A 24 2.62 -0.17 -22.91
N LEU A 25 2.62 -0.59 -21.64
CA LEU A 25 3.54 -1.60 -21.10
C LEU A 25 2.99 -3.03 -21.18
N ASN A 26 1.74 -3.21 -21.56
CA ASN A 26 0.99 -4.47 -21.41
C ASN A 26 1.03 -5.00 -19.96
N TYR A 27 0.83 -4.08 -19.00
CA TYR A 27 0.79 -4.36 -17.58
C TYR A 27 -0.64 -4.41 -17.07
N ARG A 28 -0.87 -5.11 -15.96
CA ARG A 28 -2.17 -5.11 -15.26
C ARG A 28 -2.41 -3.76 -14.59
N PHE A 29 -3.63 -3.29 -14.64
CA PHE A 29 -4.07 -2.11 -13.90
C PHE A 29 -4.68 -2.55 -12.57
N VAL A 30 -4.14 -2.04 -11.46
CA VAL A 30 -4.58 -2.38 -10.09
C VAL A 30 -5.07 -1.11 -9.40
N ASP A 31 -6.37 -0.98 -9.33
CA ASP A 31 -7.05 0.13 -8.67
C ASP A 31 -7.61 -0.25 -7.29
N LYS A 32 -8.36 0.68 -6.71
CA LYS A 32 -9.08 0.48 -5.46
C LYS A 32 -9.99 -0.77 -5.52
N GLN A 33 -10.72 -0.97 -6.61
CA GLN A 33 -11.71 -2.05 -6.72
C GLN A 33 -11.02 -3.42 -6.71
N VAL A 34 -9.95 -3.57 -7.45
CA VAL A 34 -9.14 -4.80 -7.48
C VAL A 34 -8.63 -5.15 -6.08
N LEU A 35 -8.08 -4.17 -5.35
CA LEU A 35 -7.58 -4.38 -3.99
C LEU A 35 -8.71 -4.71 -3.00
N GLU A 36 -9.85 -4.04 -3.09
CA GLU A 36 -11.00 -4.35 -2.24
C GLU A 36 -11.58 -5.74 -2.49
N ASP A 37 -11.64 -6.17 -3.74
CA ASP A 37 -12.12 -7.51 -4.08
C ASP A 37 -11.13 -8.58 -3.62
N ARG A 38 -9.82 -8.30 -3.68
CA ARG A 38 -8.77 -9.15 -3.10
C ARG A 38 -8.93 -9.25 -1.58
N ILE A 39 -9.13 -8.14 -0.86
CA ILE A 39 -9.36 -8.12 0.59
C ILE A 39 -10.60 -8.93 0.96
N LYS A 40 -11.70 -8.81 0.20
CA LYS A 40 -12.92 -9.59 0.42
C LYS A 40 -12.67 -11.10 0.26
N SER A 41 -11.79 -11.49 -0.67
CA SER A 41 -11.47 -12.91 -0.90
C SER A 41 -10.79 -13.59 0.30
N TYR A 42 -10.21 -12.81 1.21
CA TYR A 42 -9.66 -13.34 2.48
C TYR A 42 -10.72 -13.58 3.57
N GLY A 43 -12.01 -13.54 3.22
CA GLY A 43 -13.11 -13.78 4.16
C GLY A 43 -13.41 -12.61 5.09
N VAL A 44 -12.80 -11.46 4.88
CA VAL A 44 -13.01 -10.26 5.68
C VAL A 44 -14.28 -9.56 5.24
N MET A 45 -15.25 -9.40 6.12
CA MET A 45 -16.52 -8.76 5.80
C MET A 45 -16.30 -7.30 5.35
N GLY A 46 -16.64 -7.00 4.10
CA GLY A 46 -16.43 -5.72 3.43
C GLY A 46 -16.91 -4.49 4.20
N ARG A 47 -18.00 -4.59 4.96
CA ARG A 47 -18.54 -3.47 5.78
C ARG A 47 -17.57 -2.97 6.86
N LYS A 48 -16.67 -3.83 7.38
CA LYS A 48 -15.71 -3.41 8.41
C LYS A 48 -14.67 -2.42 7.85
N PHE A 49 -14.35 -2.54 6.54
CA PHE A 49 -13.30 -1.75 5.90
C PHE A 49 -13.78 -0.66 4.93
N GLU A 50 -15.08 -0.61 4.58
CA GLU A 50 -15.66 0.48 3.78
C GLU A 50 -15.43 1.88 4.42
N LYS A 51 -15.28 1.92 5.75
CA LYS A 51 -14.97 3.15 6.50
C LYS A 51 -13.55 3.69 6.22
N TYR A 52 -12.65 2.88 5.68
CA TYR A 52 -11.27 3.26 5.36
C TYR A 52 -11.06 3.66 3.89
N ASP A 53 -12.08 4.27 3.28
CA ASP A 53 -11.91 4.90 1.97
C ASP A 53 -11.00 6.13 2.06
N GLU A 54 -10.13 6.36 1.09
CA GLU A 54 -9.33 7.59 0.94
C GLU A 54 -10.17 8.88 0.99
N ARG A 55 -11.49 8.77 0.88
CA ARG A 55 -12.44 9.89 0.83
C ARG A 55 -13.18 10.19 2.14
N LYS A 56 -12.83 9.55 3.27
CA LYS A 56 -13.57 9.75 4.54
C LYS A 56 -12.66 9.83 5.76
N PRO A 57 -11.96 10.94 6.04
CA PRO A 57 -11.02 11.02 7.16
C PRO A 57 -11.63 11.19 8.55
N SER A 58 -12.87 11.66 8.68
CA SER A 58 -13.41 12.12 9.96
C SER A 58 -13.71 11.03 11.01
N PHE A 59 -13.58 9.75 10.66
CA PHE A 59 -13.89 8.63 11.55
C PHE A 59 -12.67 7.83 12.05
N TRP A 60 -11.48 8.24 11.67
CA TRP A 60 -10.23 7.47 11.84
C TRP A 60 -9.68 7.43 13.28
N ALA A 61 -10.15 8.31 14.15
CA ALA A 61 -9.55 8.55 15.45
C ALA A 61 -9.91 7.53 16.55
N SER A 62 -10.80 6.55 16.31
CA SER A 62 -11.40 5.80 17.41
C SER A 62 -11.00 4.33 17.59
N LEU A 63 -10.23 3.73 16.66
CA LEU A 63 -10.02 2.27 16.67
C LEU A 63 -8.61 1.88 16.20
N SER A 64 -7.63 1.81 17.09
CA SER A 64 -6.26 1.40 16.78
C SER A 64 -6.19 -0.03 16.20
N GLN A 65 -6.93 -0.97 16.74
CA GLN A 65 -6.94 -2.37 16.28
C GLN A 65 -7.51 -2.53 14.86
N ASP A 66 -8.60 -1.82 14.55
CA ASP A 66 -9.18 -1.84 13.20
C ASP A 66 -8.23 -1.22 12.15
N ARG A 67 -7.38 -0.26 12.56
CA ARG A 67 -6.34 0.34 11.70
C ARG A 67 -5.30 -0.69 11.30
N ASP A 68 -4.79 -1.43 12.27
CA ASP A 68 -3.72 -2.40 12.06
C ASP A 68 -4.23 -3.60 11.24
N ASP A 69 -5.47 -4.04 11.50
CA ASP A 69 -6.14 -5.06 10.69
C ASP A 69 -6.29 -4.60 9.23
N TYR A 70 -6.80 -3.39 9.01
CA TYR A 70 -6.94 -2.86 7.65
C TYR A 70 -5.59 -2.77 6.93
N LEU A 71 -4.57 -2.24 7.59
CA LEU A 71 -3.24 -2.10 7.02
C LEU A 71 -2.61 -3.47 6.70
N HIS A 72 -2.85 -4.48 7.55
CA HIS A 72 -2.43 -5.85 7.30
C HIS A 72 -3.06 -6.39 6.01
N TYR A 73 -4.38 -6.35 5.88
CA TYR A 73 -5.07 -6.86 4.70
C TYR A 73 -4.76 -6.05 3.43
N LEU A 74 -4.60 -4.74 3.56
CA LEU A 74 -4.20 -3.88 2.43
C LEU A 74 -2.80 -4.24 1.92
N LYS A 75 -1.82 -4.38 2.80
CA LYS A 75 -0.46 -4.82 2.44
C LYS A 75 -0.48 -6.20 1.81
N THR A 76 -1.23 -7.14 2.40
CA THR A 76 -1.38 -8.50 1.87
C THR A 76 -1.94 -8.46 0.43
N ALA A 77 -3.01 -7.70 0.19
CA ALA A 77 -3.60 -7.56 -1.14
C ALA A 77 -2.62 -6.94 -2.14
N ILE A 78 -1.92 -5.87 -1.74
CA ILE A 78 -0.93 -5.18 -2.59
C ILE A 78 0.21 -6.14 -2.98
N TYR A 79 0.77 -6.90 -2.03
CA TYR A 79 1.86 -7.85 -2.32
C TYR A 79 1.38 -9.02 -3.19
N THR A 80 0.20 -9.57 -2.91
CA THR A 80 -0.38 -10.65 -3.72
C THR A 80 -0.60 -10.21 -5.17
N GLU A 81 -1.13 -9.00 -5.40
CA GLU A 81 -1.26 -8.47 -6.77
C GLU A 81 0.11 -8.24 -7.43
N ALA A 82 1.12 -7.87 -6.65
CA ALA A 82 2.46 -7.63 -7.17
C ALA A 82 3.22 -8.91 -7.54
N GLU A 83 2.93 -10.05 -6.93
CA GLU A 83 3.60 -11.34 -7.23
C GLU A 83 3.43 -11.78 -8.68
N GLU A 84 2.35 -11.39 -9.34
CA GLU A 84 2.15 -11.67 -10.76
C GLU A 84 3.04 -10.82 -11.68
N GLY A 85 3.72 -9.80 -11.12
CA GLY A 85 4.58 -8.87 -11.86
C GLY A 85 3.82 -8.00 -12.86
N GLY A 86 4.52 -7.04 -13.48
CA GLY A 86 3.99 -6.21 -14.56
C GLY A 86 2.66 -5.52 -14.20
N CYS A 87 2.63 -4.66 -13.18
CA CYS A 87 1.42 -4.00 -12.74
C CYS A 87 1.60 -2.50 -12.47
N VAL A 88 0.52 -1.75 -12.70
CA VAL A 88 0.40 -0.32 -12.40
C VAL A 88 -0.65 -0.16 -11.31
N PHE A 89 -0.20 0.17 -10.11
CA PHE A 89 -1.08 0.48 -8.98
C PHE A 89 -1.48 1.95 -8.99
N ILE A 90 -2.72 2.24 -8.63
CA ILE A 90 -3.17 3.62 -8.44
C ILE A 90 -3.79 3.83 -7.06
N GLY A 91 -3.18 4.74 -6.27
CA GLY A 91 -3.62 5.12 -4.92
C GLY A 91 -3.38 4.06 -3.85
N ARG A 92 -4.18 4.10 -2.77
CA ARG A 92 -4.14 3.20 -1.60
C ARG A 92 -2.79 3.10 -0.91
N GLY A 93 -1.92 4.09 -1.08
CA GLY A 93 -0.61 4.11 -0.44
C GLY A 93 0.38 3.07 -0.99
N ALA A 94 0.10 2.46 -2.16
CA ALA A 94 0.98 1.44 -2.73
C ALA A 94 2.43 1.94 -2.90
N GLY A 95 2.64 3.22 -3.27
CA GLY A 95 3.98 3.82 -3.35
C GLY A 95 4.73 3.83 -2.01
N VAL A 96 4.02 3.96 -0.89
CA VAL A 96 4.62 3.89 0.45
C VAL A 96 4.90 2.44 0.84
N VAL A 97 3.96 1.53 0.55
CA VAL A 97 4.11 0.09 0.83
C VAL A 97 5.34 -0.50 0.13
N PHE A 98 5.65 -0.03 -1.08
CA PHE A 98 6.79 -0.49 -1.87
C PHE A 98 8.05 0.40 -1.75
N ARG A 99 8.09 1.38 -0.85
CA ARG A 99 9.17 2.41 -0.80
C ARG A 99 10.59 1.85 -0.88
N ASN A 100 10.85 0.69 -0.32
CA ASN A 100 12.18 0.09 -0.25
C ASN A 100 12.29 -1.19 -1.10
N VAL A 101 11.42 -1.34 -2.10
CA VAL A 101 11.45 -2.51 -2.99
C VAL A 101 12.21 -2.12 -4.27
N PRO A 102 13.32 -2.80 -4.61
CA PRO A 102 14.06 -2.52 -5.82
C PRO A 102 13.17 -2.62 -7.07
N GLY A 103 13.43 -1.80 -8.08
CA GLY A 103 12.70 -1.85 -9.36
C GLY A 103 11.24 -1.39 -9.30
N VAL A 104 10.75 -0.90 -8.15
CA VAL A 104 9.44 -0.23 -8.08
C VAL A 104 9.60 1.25 -8.39
N ILE A 105 8.78 1.76 -9.29
CA ILE A 105 8.75 3.18 -9.66
C ILE A 105 7.51 3.82 -9.05
N SER A 106 7.72 4.89 -8.26
CA SER A 106 6.64 5.70 -7.72
C SER A 106 6.52 7.02 -8.46
N ILE A 107 5.30 7.35 -8.91
CA ILE A 107 4.99 8.54 -9.71
C ILE A 107 3.94 9.38 -9.00
N PHE A 108 4.12 10.69 -9.00
CA PHE A 108 3.13 11.64 -8.50
C PHE A 108 2.64 12.54 -9.64
N LEU A 109 1.32 12.57 -9.85
CA LEU A 109 0.69 13.38 -10.88
C LEU A 109 0.02 14.60 -10.24
N VAL A 110 0.41 15.77 -10.70
CA VAL A 110 -0.10 17.06 -10.24
C VAL A 110 -0.67 17.87 -11.41
N ALA A 111 -1.47 18.89 -11.11
CA ALA A 111 -1.84 19.90 -12.10
C ALA A 111 -2.12 21.24 -11.39
N PRO A 112 -1.98 22.39 -12.10
CA PRO A 112 -2.35 23.68 -11.56
C PRO A 112 -3.80 23.71 -11.07
N TYR A 113 -4.02 24.35 -9.93
CA TYR A 113 -5.31 24.32 -9.23
C TYR A 113 -6.49 24.78 -10.12
N ASP A 114 -6.30 25.83 -10.92
CA ASP A 114 -7.36 26.33 -11.80
C ASP A 114 -7.67 25.36 -12.95
N ILE A 115 -6.67 24.66 -13.50
CA ILE A 115 -6.88 23.62 -14.52
C ILE A 115 -7.66 22.46 -13.90
N ARG A 116 -7.33 22.07 -12.68
CA ARG A 116 -8.07 21.03 -11.94
C ARG A 116 -9.53 21.47 -11.69
N ALA A 117 -9.76 22.74 -11.32
CA ALA A 117 -11.08 23.28 -11.11
C ALA A 117 -11.93 23.21 -12.39
N GLU A 118 -11.39 23.61 -13.54
CA GLU A 118 -12.10 23.50 -14.82
C GLU A 118 -12.43 22.06 -15.19
N ARG A 119 -11.51 21.10 -14.96
CA ARG A 119 -11.77 19.68 -15.19
C ARG A 119 -12.86 19.13 -14.27
N VAL A 120 -12.86 19.51 -12.99
CA VAL A 120 -13.89 19.11 -12.02
C VAL A 120 -15.23 19.70 -12.38
N LYS A 121 -15.32 20.97 -12.80
CA LYS A 121 -16.54 21.60 -13.29
C LYS A 121 -17.14 20.81 -14.45
N SER A 122 -16.31 20.47 -15.43
CA SER A 122 -16.75 19.70 -16.60
C SER A 122 -17.20 18.28 -16.21
N TYR A 123 -16.46 17.59 -15.36
CA TYR A 123 -16.73 16.20 -14.97
C TYR A 123 -17.98 16.06 -14.09
N PHE A 124 -18.17 16.97 -13.11
CA PHE A 124 -19.28 16.91 -12.16
C PHE A 124 -20.44 17.84 -12.53
N HIS A 125 -20.36 18.57 -13.64
CA HIS A 125 -21.37 19.54 -14.08
C HIS A 125 -21.75 20.55 -12.97
N CYS A 126 -20.76 21.13 -12.29
CA CYS A 126 -20.94 22.01 -11.15
C CYS A 126 -20.31 23.41 -11.37
N ASP A 127 -20.63 24.35 -10.50
CA ASP A 127 -20.04 25.70 -10.52
C ASP A 127 -18.61 25.70 -9.96
N ASP A 128 -17.90 26.82 -10.12
CA ASP A 128 -16.53 27.00 -9.68
C ASP A 128 -16.37 26.80 -8.17
N LYS A 129 -17.29 27.35 -7.37
CA LYS A 129 -17.25 27.22 -5.91
C LYS A 129 -17.33 25.75 -5.48
N ARG A 130 -18.25 25.01 -6.09
CA ARG A 130 -18.42 23.56 -5.80
C ARG A 130 -17.24 22.74 -6.27
N ALA A 131 -16.67 23.07 -7.44
CA ALA A 131 -15.49 22.39 -7.95
C ALA A 131 -14.29 22.53 -6.99
N ARG A 132 -14.03 23.75 -6.49
CA ARG A 132 -12.97 24.03 -5.52
C ARG A 132 -13.18 23.25 -4.21
N GLN A 133 -14.40 23.23 -3.69
CA GLN A 133 -14.73 22.43 -2.50
C GLN A 133 -14.45 20.93 -2.69
N ILE A 134 -14.79 20.38 -3.87
CA ILE A 134 -14.55 18.96 -4.19
C ILE A 134 -13.04 18.67 -4.22
N ILE A 135 -12.24 19.56 -4.80
CA ILE A 135 -10.78 19.43 -4.85
C ILE A 135 -10.19 19.45 -3.44
N GLU A 136 -10.50 20.48 -2.66
CA GLU A 136 -9.99 20.67 -1.30
C GLU A 136 -10.33 19.47 -0.42
N GLN A 137 -11.58 18.99 -0.47
CA GLN A 137 -12.00 17.82 0.29
C GLN A 137 -11.24 16.57 -0.14
N SER A 138 -11.12 16.32 -1.44
CA SER A 138 -10.45 15.12 -1.95
C SER A 138 -8.95 15.09 -1.65
N ASP A 139 -8.27 16.23 -1.75
CA ASP A 139 -6.84 16.32 -1.44
C ASP A 139 -6.60 16.23 0.08
N HIS A 140 -7.49 16.85 0.89
CA HIS A 140 -7.48 16.71 2.34
C HIS A 140 -7.65 15.23 2.77
N ASP A 141 -8.59 14.53 2.14
CA ASP A 141 -8.85 13.12 2.44
C ASP A 141 -7.63 12.24 2.13
N ARG A 142 -6.97 12.44 0.97
CA ARG A 142 -5.74 11.73 0.61
C ARG A 142 -4.58 12.04 1.56
N LYS A 143 -4.41 13.31 1.91
CA LYS A 143 -3.41 13.73 2.89
C LYS A 143 -3.66 13.04 4.23
N GLY A 144 -4.90 13.06 4.70
CA GLY A 144 -5.32 12.39 5.93
C GLY A 144 -5.06 10.88 5.90
N PHE A 145 -5.36 10.21 4.78
CA PHE A 145 -5.10 8.79 4.58
C PHE A 145 -3.60 8.46 4.72
N HIS A 146 -2.74 9.18 3.99
CA HIS A 146 -1.30 8.91 4.00
C HIS A 146 -0.67 9.22 5.36
N HIS A 147 -1.09 10.30 6.01
CA HIS A 147 -0.61 10.64 7.35
C HIS A 147 -1.05 9.59 8.38
N TYR A 148 -2.34 9.21 8.38
CA TYR A 148 -2.88 8.27 9.36
C TYR A 148 -2.29 6.86 9.27
N PHE A 149 -2.16 6.30 8.05
CA PHE A 149 -1.68 4.93 7.89
C PHE A 149 -0.16 4.81 7.81
N PHE A 150 0.52 5.82 7.28
CA PHE A 150 1.91 5.69 6.89
C PHE A 150 2.83 6.79 7.47
N ASP A 151 2.27 7.78 8.14
CA ASP A 151 2.99 8.96 8.63
C ASP A 151 3.84 9.65 7.54
N VAL A 152 3.24 9.86 6.36
CA VAL A 152 3.90 10.40 5.18
C VAL A 152 3.21 11.66 4.69
N GLU A 153 3.99 12.71 4.40
CA GLU A 153 3.48 13.90 3.69
C GLU A 153 3.27 13.55 2.21
N TRP A 154 2.01 13.34 1.86
CA TRP A 154 1.61 12.85 0.55
C TRP A 154 1.98 13.75 -0.63
N GLN A 155 1.98 15.07 -0.43
CA GLN A 155 2.28 16.04 -1.49
C GLN A 155 3.77 16.37 -1.63
N ASP A 156 4.63 15.83 -0.77
CA ASP A 156 6.07 16.02 -0.88
C ASP A 156 6.62 15.26 -2.10
N PRO A 157 7.11 15.94 -3.14
CA PRO A 157 7.66 15.28 -4.32
C PRO A 157 8.89 14.42 -4.02
N GLY A 158 9.59 14.66 -2.90
CA GLY A 158 10.71 13.85 -2.44
C GLY A 158 10.33 12.40 -2.08
N ASN A 159 9.03 12.11 -1.94
CA ASN A 159 8.53 10.75 -1.72
C ASN A 159 8.35 9.94 -3.02
N TYR A 160 8.61 10.53 -4.19
CA TYR A 160 8.35 9.92 -5.50
C TYR A 160 9.60 9.97 -6.38
N HIS A 161 9.74 8.96 -7.25
CA HIS A 161 10.81 8.91 -8.22
C HIS A 161 10.60 9.91 -9.38
N LEU A 162 9.33 10.20 -9.71
CA LEU A 162 8.96 11.08 -10.80
C LEU A 162 7.70 11.87 -10.44
N SER A 163 7.73 13.19 -10.62
CA SER A 163 6.54 14.04 -10.53
C SER A 163 6.23 14.64 -11.88
N ILE A 164 5.00 14.48 -12.38
CA ILE A 164 4.58 14.97 -13.70
C ILE A 164 3.44 15.96 -13.54
N ASN A 165 3.58 17.13 -14.16
CA ASN A 165 2.54 18.15 -14.21
C ASN A 165 1.66 17.94 -15.46
N THR A 166 0.49 17.36 -15.26
CA THR A 166 -0.49 17.05 -16.32
C THR A 166 -1.32 18.27 -16.74
N GLY A 167 -1.07 19.44 -16.16
CA GLY A 167 -1.65 20.70 -16.64
C GLY A 167 -1.20 21.07 -18.05
N TYR A 168 -0.03 20.56 -18.46
CA TYR A 168 0.61 20.86 -19.73
C TYR A 168 0.83 19.63 -20.60
N LEU A 169 0.48 18.45 -20.11
CA LEU A 169 0.70 17.18 -20.80
C LEU A 169 -0.60 16.35 -20.82
N PRO A 170 -0.98 15.76 -21.96
CA PRO A 170 -2.06 14.80 -21.99
C PRO A 170 -1.64 13.46 -21.36
N PRO A 171 -2.60 12.57 -20.97
CA PRO A 171 -2.31 11.28 -20.36
C PRO A 171 -1.33 10.42 -21.16
N ALA A 172 -1.48 10.34 -22.48
CA ALA A 172 -0.58 9.54 -23.33
C ALA A 172 0.89 10.04 -23.27
N ALA A 173 1.12 11.36 -23.32
CA ALA A 173 2.48 11.90 -23.19
C ALA A 173 3.05 11.69 -21.78
N SER A 174 2.23 11.80 -20.74
CA SER A 174 2.64 11.50 -19.38
C SER A 174 3.01 10.03 -19.19
N ALA A 175 2.27 9.12 -19.83
CA ALA A 175 2.57 7.69 -19.85
C ALA A 175 3.88 7.36 -20.58
N GLU A 176 4.16 8.02 -21.73
CA GLU A 176 5.43 7.86 -22.44
C GLU A 176 6.64 8.34 -21.62
N ILE A 177 6.52 9.46 -20.89
CA ILE A 177 7.57 9.93 -19.98
C ILE A 177 7.81 8.88 -18.88
N ALA A 178 6.75 8.35 -18.27
CA ALA A 178 6.86 7.33 -17.23
C ALA A 178 7.51 6.03 -17.77
N LYS A 179 7.14 5.59 -18.96
CA LYS A 179 7.76 4.45 -19.64
C LYS A 179 9.25 4.69 -19.89
N ASN A 180 9.62 5.82 -20.45
CA ASN A 180 11.02 6.16 -20.71
C ASN A 180 11.84 6.18 -19.41
N TYR A 181 11.29 6.72 -18.33
CA TYR A 181 11.95 6.68 -17.00
C TYR A 181 12.18 5.24 -16.55
N LEU A 182 11.16 4.37 -16.68
CA LEU A 182 11.25 2.95 -16.33
C LEU A 182 12.37 2.25 -17.11
N GLU A 183 12.41 2.42 -18.44
CA GLU A 183 13.38 1.78 -19.34
C GLU A 183 14.83 2.18 -19.01
N HIS A 184 15.05 3.38 -18.42
CA HIS A 184 16.38 3.86 -18.05
C HIS A 184 16.79 3.49 -16.62
N THR A 185 15.84 3.13 -15.76
CA THR A 185 16.10 2.93 -14.33
C THR A 185 15.96 1.49 -13.88
N VAL A 186 15.14 0.69 -14.56
CA VAL A 186 14.91 -0.72 -14.21
C VAL A 186 15.68 -1.62 -15.16
N THR A 187 16.57 -2.43 -14.60
CA THR A 187 17.37 -3.45 -15.30
C THR A 187 16.83 -4.84 -15.03
N ALA A 188 17.29 -5.86 -15.77
CA ALA A 188 16.91 -7.25 -15.49
C ALA A 188 17.29 -7.68 -14.07
N ASP A 189 18.44 -7.24 -13.56
CA ASP A 189 18.90 -7.53 -12.20
C ASP A 189 17.98 -6.92 -11.14
N THR A 190 17.54 -5.66 -11.32
CA THR A 190 16.57 -5.03 -10.41
C THR A 190 15.19 -5.66 -10.49
N ASP A 191 14.78 -6.19 -11.63
CA ASP A 191 13.53 -6.96 -11.77
C ASP A 191 13.58 -8.28 -10.99
N ASP A 192 14.70 -9.01 -11.04
CA ASP A 192 14.89 -10.25 -10.28
C ASP A 192 14.92 -9.98 -8.77
N GLN A 193 15.62 -8.92 -8.34
CA GLN A 193 15.62 -8.48 -6.94
C GLN A 193 14.22 -8.04 -6.48
N ASN A 194 13.47 -7.36 -7.34
CA ASN A 194 12.09 -6.98 -7.08
C ASN A 194 11.22 -8.20 -6.76
N MET A 195 11.20 -9.18 -7.66
CA MET A 195 10.38 -10.39 -7.51
C MET A 195 10.78 -11.22 -6.29
N ALA A 196 12.08 -11.31 -5.99
CA ALA A 196 12.56 -11.97 -4.78
C ALA A 196 12.05 -11.24 -3.53
N ARG A 197 12.16 -9.90 -3.51
CA ARG A 197 11.70 -9.08 -2.38
C ARG A 197 10.19 -9.13 -2.18
N ILE A 198 9.40 -9.12 -3.25
CA ILE A 198 7.93 -9.27 -3.16
C ILE A 198 7.57 -10.60 -2.51
N LYS A 199 8.18 -11.71 -2.92
CA LYS A 199 7.94 -13.03 -2.31
C LYS A 199 8.28 -13.05 -0.81
N GLU A 200 9.38 -12.42 -0.40
CA GLU A 200 9.76 -12.29 1.01
C GLU A 200 8.69 -11.49 1.79
N LEU A 201 8.20 -10.37 1.23
CA LEU A 201 7.18 -9.55 1.85
C LEU A 201 5.83 -10.26 1.94
N THR A 202 5.45 -11.00 0.91
CA THR A 202 4.21 -11.83 0.92
C THR A 202 4.31 -12.91 1.98
N LEU A 203 5.42 -13.64 2.04
CA LEU A 203 5.62 -14.66 3.06
C LEU A 203 5.58 -14.07 4.48
N ALA A 204 6.18 -12.90 4.69
CA ALA A 204 6.11 -12.21 5.97
C ALA A 204 4.65 -11.90 6.39
N GLN A 205 3.82 -11.43 5.45
CA GLN A 205 2.40 -11.19 5.72
C GLN A 205 1.62 -12.48 5.96
N GLN A 206 1.92 -13.56 5.24
CA GLN A 206 1.30 -14.88 5.45
C GLN A 206 1.63 -15.43 6.84
N ILE A 207 2.88 -15.33 7.28
CA ILE A 207 3.30 -15.73 8.63
C ILE A 207 2.55 -14.93 9.70
N LYS A 208 2.52 -13.59 9.57
CA LYS A 208 1.76 -12.73 10.48
C LYS A 208 0.27 -13.08 10.49
N HIS A 209 -0.32 -13.28 9.32
CA HIS A 209 -1.73 -13.66 9.17
C HIS A 209 -2.03 -14.98 9.91
N HIS A 210 -1.23 -16.00 9.66
CA HIS A 210 -1.41 -17.32 10.26
C HIS A 210 -1.34 -17.28 11.78
N ILE A 211 -0.37 -16.55 12.35
CA ILE A 211 -0.21 -16.42 13.81
C ILE A 211 -1.39 -15.69 14.44
N ILE A 212 -1.77 -14.53 13.90
CA ILE A 212 -2.75 -13.63 14.55
C ILE A 212 -4.19 -14.01 14.26
N TYR A 213 -4.50 -14.35 12.98
CA TYR A 213 -5.88 -14.46 12.53
C TYR A 213 -6.37 -15.93 12.38
N GLU A 214 -5.47 -16.88 12.12
CA GLU A 214 -5.87 -18.28 12.01
C GLU A 214 -5.62 -19.06 13.31
N LYS A 215 -4.46 -18.83 13.94
CA LYS A 215 -4.11 -19.50 15.22
C LYS A 215 -4.52 -18.71 16.45
N GLU A 216 -4.91 -17.44 16.27
CA GLU A 216 -5.33 -16.52 17.35
C GLU A 216 -4.31 -16.42 18.50
N ILE A 217 -2.99 -16.48 18.17
CA ILE A 217 -1.93 -16.39 19.16
C ILE A 217 -1.70 -14.89 19.50
N PRO A 218 -1.90 -14.47 20.77
CA PRO A 218 -1.86 -13.07 21.15
C PRO A 218 -0.41 -12.58 21.33
N ILE A 219 0.24 -12.20 20.24
CA ILE A 219 1.50 -11.46 20.26
C ILE A 219 1.20 -10.00 19.95
N HIS A 220 1.49 -9.12 20.90
CA HIS A 220 1.27 -7.69 20.72
C HIS A 220 2.32 -7.10 19.76
N PHE A 221 1.86 -6.22 18.86
CA PHE A 221 2.71 -5.57 17.85
C PHE A 221 3.49 -6.56 16.99
N LEU A 222 2.90 -7.72 16.68
CA LEU A 222 3.56 -8.72 15.86
C LEU A 222 3.89 -8.16 14.49
N GLU A 223 5.17 -8.21 14.15
CA GLU A 223 5.68 -8.02 12.80
C GLU A 223 6.55 -9.21 12.41
N ALA A 224 6.50 -9.59 11.15
CA ALA A 224 7.38 -10.59 10.57
C ALA A 224 8.23 -9.96 9.47
N SER A 225 9.51 -10.30 9.42
CA SER A 225 10.42 -9.91 8.35
C SER A 225 11.03 -11.16 7.74
N VAL A 226 11.05 -11.23 6.42
CA VAL A 226 11.73 -12.32 5.70
C VAL A 226 12.83 -11.72 4.85
N SER A 227 14.04 -12.25 4.98
CA SER A 227 15.20 -11.85 4.19
C SER A 227 16.25 -12.96 4.23
N ASN A 228 16.93 -13.19 3.09
CA ASN A 228 18.02 -14.16 2.99
C ASN A 228 17.66 -15.56 3.55
N ASN A 229 16.50 -16.08 3.19
CA ASN A 229 15.98 -17.37 3.65
C ASN A 229 15.78 -17.48 5.18
N MET A 230 15.57 -16.34 5.85
CA MET A 230 15.31 -16.27 7.28
C MET A 230 14.09 -15.41 7.57
N ALA A 231 13.15 -15.94 8.33
CA ALA A 231 11.99 -15.23 8.86
C ALA A 231 12.25 -14.88 10.33
N THR A 232 12.13 -13.60 10.68
CA THR A 232 12.29 -13.12 12.06
C THR A 232 10.97 -12.54 12.55
N LEU A 233 10.50 -13.01 13.70
CA LEU A 233 9.32 -12.48 14.38
C LEU A 233 9.73 -11.42 15.40
N TYR A 234 9.05 -10.27 15.38
CA TYR A 234 9.20 -9.18 16.36
C TYR A 234 7.86 -8.97 17.06
N GLY A 235 7.89 -8.48 18.28
CA GLY A 235 6.68 -8.17 19.05
C GLY A 235 6.88 -8.34 20.53
N VAL A 236 5.77 -8.43 21.26
CA VAL A 236 5.76 -8.57 22.72
C VAL A 236 4.76 -9.67 23.11
N ALA A 237 5.19 -10.57 23.99
CA ALA A 237 4.36 -11.66 24.54
C ALA A 237 4.39 -11.67 26.06
N ASN A 238 3.35 -12.22 26.68
CA ASN A 238 3.24 -12.31 28.14
C ASN A 238 3.91 -13.58 28.71
N SER A 239 4.31 -14.51 27.85
CA SER A 239 4.93 -15.76 28.29
C SER A 239 5.81 -16.39 27.20
N GLN A 240 6.76 -17.22 27.62
CA GLN A 240 7.61 -18.01 26.74
C GLN A 240 6.79 -19.01 25.91
N SER A 241 5.72 -19.58 26.48
CA SER A 241 4.87 -20.52 25.76
C SER A 241 4.15 -19.91 24.54
N LEU A 242 3.79 -18.63 24.59
CA LEU A 242 3.22 -17.92 23.45
C LEU A 242 4.25 -17.71 22.34
N ILE A 243 5.50 -17.42 22.71
CA ILE A 243 6.59 -17.29 21.74
C ILE A 243 6.83 -18.64 21.02
N GLU A 244 6.85 -19.75 21.75
CA GLU A 244 7.04 -21.09 21.20
C GLU A 244 5.87 -21.49 20.29
N ALA A 245 4.63 -21.14 20.68
CA ALA A 245 3.45 -21.35 19.85
C ALA A 245 3.53 -20.53 18.55
N ALA A 246 3.93 -19.25 18.64
CA ALA A 246 4.11 -18.39 17.47
C ALA A 246 5.22 -18.91 16.53
N LEU A 247 6.35 -19.37 17.05
CA LEU A 247 7.40 -20.01 16.28
C LEU A 247 6.92 -21.27 15.57
N THR A 248 6.11 -22.07 16.24
CA THR A 248 5.54 -23.31 15.66
C THR A 248 4.59 -22.95 14.52
N ALA A 249 3.67 -22.02 14.75
CA ALA A 249 2.76 -21.52 13.72
C ALA A 249 3.51 -20.92 12.53
N ALA A 250 4.55 -20.11 12.79
CA ALA A 250 5.35 -19.52 11.71
C ALA A 250 6.00 -20.60 10.83
N ARG A 251 6.52 -21.69 11.42
CA ARG A 251 7.13 -22.80 10.67
C ARG A 251 6.14 -23.57 9.81
N GLU A 252 4.86 -23.62 10.16
CA GLU A 252 3.82 -24.26 9.34
C GLU A 252 3.67 -23.59 7.97
N VAL A 253 3.95 -22.28 7.90
CA VAL A 253 3.80 -21.44 6.68
C VAL A 253 5.14 -21.17 5.99
N ALA A 254 6.23 -21.11 6.75
CA ALA A 254 7.55 -20.68 6.26
C ALA A 254 8.19 -21.63 5.24
N GLY A 255 7.72 -22.90 5.11
CA GLY A 255 8.28 -23.88 4.19
C GLY A 255 9.75 -24.18 4.52
N SER A 256 10.66 -23.90 3.58
CA SER A 256 12.11 -24.09 3.75
C SER A 256 12.84 -22.92 4.41
N VAL A 257 12.13 -21.84 4.72
CA VAL A 257 12.73 -20.65 5.34
C VAL A 257 12.96 -20.91 6.83
N THR A 258 14.13 -20.58 7.34
CA THR A 258 14.47 -20.68 8.76
C THR A 258 13.68 -19.65 9.56
N VAL A 259 13.09 -20.05 10.69
CA VAL A 259 12.31 -19.15 11.55
C VAL A 259 13.02 -18.91 12.85
N GLN A 260 13.21 -17.63 13.20
CA GLN A 260 13.74 -17.17 14.48
C GLN A 260 12.83 -16.09 15.10
N THR A 261 13.10 -15.70 16.34
CA THR A 261 12.30 -14.71 17.05
C THR A 261 13.17 -13.72 17.82
N GLU A 262 12.73 -12.48 17.81
CA GLU A 262 13.15 -11.36 18.66
C GLU A 262 11.95 -10.82 19.48
N VAL A 263 10.90 -11.62 19.65
CA VAL A 263 9.75 -11.29 20.49
C VAL A 263 10.20 -11.20 21.94
N GLN A 264 9.90 -10.07 22.58
CA GLN A 264 10.27 -9.81 23.98
C GLN A 264 9.18 -10.29 24.93
N ILE A 265 9.60 -10.76 26.12
CA ILE A 265 8.66 -11.08 27.20
C ILE A 265 8.48 -9.85 28.08
N VAL A 266 7.23 -9.41 28.22
CA VAL A 266 6.85 -8.37 29.18
C VAL A 266 5.87 -8.99 30.18
N GLN A 267 6.29 -9.07 31.47
CA GLN A 267 5.40 -9.48 32.54
C GLN A 267 4.43 -8.34 32.83
N GLU A 268 3.13 -8.57 32.72
CA GLU A 268 2.14 -7.68 33.30
C GLU A 268 2.29 -7.74 34.81
N TYR A 269 2.84 -6.69 35.43
CA TYR A 269 2.69 -6.50 36.85
C TYR A 269 1.21 -6.22 37.12
N ALA A 270 0.48 -7.22 37.61
CA ALA A 270 -0.84 -6.99 38.17
C ALA A 270 -0.67 -5.94 39.31
N ILE A 271 -1.13 -4.74 39.05
CA ILE A 271 -1.28 -3.74 40.14
C ILE A 271 -2.40 -4.30 41.01
N MET A 272 -2.01 -4.98 42.10
CA MET A 272 -2.96 -5.32 43.16
C MET A 272 -3.47 -4.02 43.76
N HIS A 273 -4.74 -3.72 43.53
CA HIS A 273 -5.51 -2.75 44.24
C HIS A 273 -6.08 -3.36 45.52
#